data_8bca6e6ef8b27386b9c743059f26c21c
#
_entry.id   8bca6e6ef8b27386b9c743059f26c21c
#
_cell.length_a   1.000
_cell.length_b   1.000
_cell.length_c   1.000
_cell.angle_alpha   90.00
_cell.angle_beta   90.00
_cell.angle_gamma   90.00
#
_symmetry.space_group_name_H-M   'P 1'
#
loop_
_entity.id
_entity.type
_entity.pdbx_description
1 polymer ?
#
loop_
_entity_poly.entity_id
_entity_poly.type
_entity_poly.pdbx_seq_one_letter_code
_entity_poly.pdbx_strand_id
1 'polypeptide(L)'
;MINPSLIEHIFKAASISRWNDYPKMVDIIELDKQAHKVLIAYFLAKLEGDVNMRVIVEYGVFEFLSRVVVTDIRPDVLHYIQKSKAGELNSWIKTQLDKIIDSENELFKERLDNFFKGDETYKKERLILKAASYLATKWEFAIVYQTSKFLEGIDELKAKVDEEIEDYFELASIKELLASTKLSKLIDLCGRLRFQRRWAQTQRIPQTNVLGHMLVVAIFSYFYSLEVKACDKRLENNFYCALFHDLPESLTRDIISPVKYGVKGLDDIISEYEMRLIEEQILPLAPSRIRSEFAYILGVRKDGNKRIKSEFENRIMPNNESLSLSAALSQYNTNEYNAIDGKALKCCDRLAALIEAGLSISYGVQTTELKEGFKQTYKKFVESPTCEGVDFKAVWDTFKEHFGLEF
;
A
#
# COMPACT_ATOMS: atom_id res chain seq x y z
N MET A 1 18.66 3.87 -2.26
CA MET A 1 17.22 3.54 -2.31
C MET A 1 16.83 2.65 -1.12
N ILE A 2 16.38 1.45 -1.23
CA ILE A 2 15.97 0.56 -0.12
C ILE A 2 16.93 -0.63 -0.04
N ASN A 3 17.33 -1.04 1.17
CA ASN A 3 18.28 -2.14 1.38
C ASN A 3 17.57 -3.49 1.63
N PRO A 4 18.26 -4.64 1.48
CA PRO A 4 17.67 -5.96 1.64
C PRO A 4 17.06 -6.22 3.03
N SER A 5 17.69 -5.74 4.11
CA SER A 5 17.19 -5.93 5.47
C SER A 5 15.85 -5.22 5.69
N LEU A 6 15.68 -4.04 5.13
CA LEU A 6 14.41 -3.31 5.19
C LEU A 6 13.35 -3.96 4.30
N ILE A 7 13.73 -4.47 3.12
CA ILE A 7 12.85 -5.27 2.26
C ILE A 7 12.34 -6.50 3.02
N GLU A 8 13.24 -7.27 3.62
CA GLU A 8 12.87 -8.44 4.43
C GLU A 8 11.91 -8.05 5.56
N HIS A 9 12.20 -6.95 6.27
CA HIS A 9 11.35 -6.45 7.34
C HIS A 9 9.93 -6.13 6.85
N ILE A 10 9.79 -5.49 5.68
CA ILE A 10 8.48 -5.21 5.07
C ILE A 10 7.72 -6.52 4.80
N PHE A 11 8.37 -7.51 4.20
CA PHE A 11 7.73 -8.78 3.87
C PHE A 11 7.43 -9.67 5.09
N LYS A 12 8.09 -9.48 6.23
CA LYS A 12 7.72 -10.14 7.50
C LYS A 12 6.27 -9.87 7.90
N ALA A 13 5.72 -8.71 7.54
CA ALA A 13 4.31 -8.39 7.79
C ALA A 13 3.32 -9.36 7.14
N ALA A 14 3.71 -10.04 6.05
CA ALA A 14 2.90 -11.06 5.39
C ALA A 14 2.83 -12.37 6.20
N SER A 15 3.76 -12.59 7.14
CA SER A 15 3.80 -13.75 8.03
C SER A 15 3.22 -13.46 9.41
N ILE A 16 2.87 -12.21 9.71
CA ILE A 16 2.27 -11.84 11.01
C ILE A 16 0.75 -12.06 10.89
N SER A 17 0.28 -13.16 11.47
CA SER A 17 -1.14 -13.49 11.54
C SER A 17 -1.82 -12.63 12.61
N ARG A 18 -3.01 -12.17 12.33
CA ARG A 18 -3.86 -11.37 13.22
C ARG A 18 -5.06 -12.19 13.69
N TRP A 19 -5.63 -11.82 14.84
CA TRP A 19 -6.77 -12.55 15.41
C TRP A 19 -6.45 -14.03 15.67
N ASN A 20 -5.24 -14.30 16.22
CA ASN A 20 -4.75 -15.67 16.45
C ASN A 20 -5.49 -16.42 17.54
N ASP A 21 -6.19 -15.72 18.40
CA ASP A 21 -7.02 -16.24 19.50
C ASP A 21 -8.50 -16.44 19.12
N TYR A 22 -8.86 -16.21 17.84
CA TYR A 22 -10.20 -16.39 17.30
C TYR A 22 -10.25 -17.33 16.09
N PRO A 23 -11.30 -18.16 15.94
CA PRO A 23 -11.54 -18.89 14.70
C PRO A 23 -11.84 -17.91 13.57
N LYS A 24 -11.29 -18.17 12.39
CA LYS A 24 -11.47 -17.32 11.21
C LYS A 24 -11.52 -18.14 9.94
N MET A 25 -12.35 -17.74 8.99
CA MET A 25 -12.53 -18.45 7.71
C MET A 25 -11.38 -18.25 6.73
N VAL A 26 -10.60 -17.19 6.91
CA VAL A 26 -9.49 -16.79 6.02
C VAL A 26 -8.32 -16.31 6.85
N ASP A 27 -7.13 -16.42 6.30
CA ASP A 27 -5.94 -15.81 6.92
C ASP A 27 -6.07 -14.30 6.89
N ILE A 28 -5.87 -13.66 8.03
CA ILE A 28 -5.84 -12.22 8.20
C ILE A 28 -4.43 -11.86 8.64
N ILE A 29 -3.71 -11.13 7.81
CA ILE A 29 -2.30 -10.79 8.01
C ILE A 29 -2.08 -9.29 8.20
N GLU A 30 -1.00 -8.96 8.90
CA GLU A 30 -0.68 -7.57 9.24
C GLU A 30 -0.42 -6.72 7.98
N LEU A 31 0.21 -7.26 6.94
CA LEU A 31 0.48 -6.54 5.70
C LEU A 31 -0.81 -6.01 5.05
N ASP A 32 -1.84 -6.87 4.95
CA ASP A 32 -3.14 -6.48 4.38
C ASP A 32 -3.88 -5.47 5.25
N LYS A 33 -3.78 -5.61 6.59
CA LYS A 33 -4.38 -4.66 7.51
C LYS A 33 -3.76 -3.28 7.36
N GLN A 34 -2.46 -3.18 7.25
CA GLN A 34 -1.77 -1.91 7.08
C GLN A 34 -2.06 -1.29 5.71
N ALA A 35 -2.15 -2.10 4.66
CA ALA A 35 -2.58 -1.63 3.34
C ALA A 35 -4.00 -1.04 3.40
N HIS A 36 -4.96 -1.75 4.00
CA HIS A 36 -6.33 -1.26 4.16
C HIS A 36 -6.40 0.03 5.00
N LYS A 37 -5.62 0.10 6.10
CA LYS A 37 -5.48 1.31 6.92
C LYS A 37 -5.06 2.51 6.09
N VAL A 38 -4.00 2.37 5.27
CA VAL A 38 -3.45 3.51 4.49
C VAL A 38 -4.42 3.93 3.38
N LEU A 39 -5.15 2.99 2.77
CA LEU A 39 -6.24 3.27 1.82
C LEU A 39 -7.37 4.06 2.49
N ILE A 40 -7.82 3.64 3.66
CA ILE A 40 -8.84 4.37 4.45
C ILE A 40 -8.34 5.76 4.83
N ALA A 41 -7.09 5.87 5.30
CA ALA A 41 -6.47 7.14 5.67
C ALA A 41 -6.44 8.15 4.52
N TYR A 42 -6.21 7.69 3.26
CA TYR A 42 -6.31 8.54 2.07
C TYR A 42 -7.70 9.21 1.99
N PHE A 43 -8.77 8.42 2.06
CA PHE A 43 -10.13 8.96 1.95
C PHE A 43 -10.46 9.88 3.12
N LEU A 44 -10.14 9.49 4.35
CA LEU A 44 -10.39 10.34 5.51
C LEU A 44 -9.65 11.67 5.42
N ALA A 45 -8.36 11.65 5.07
CA ALA A 45 -7.53 12.85 4.93
C ALA A 45 -8.04 13.78 3.82
N LYS A 46 -8.41 13.22 2.65
CA LYS A 46 -8.98 14.00 1.54
C LYS A 46 -10.35 14.59 1.85
N LEU A 47 -11.12 13.94 2.69
CA LEU A 47 -12.43 14.43 3.14
C LEU A 47 -12.31 15.44 4.27
N GLU A 48 -11.32 15.30 5.13
CA GLU A 48 -11.09 16.23 6.24
C GLU A 48 -10.65 17.59 5.74
N GLY A 49 -9.83 17.64 4.69
CA GLY A 49 -9.17 18.87 4.25
C GLY A 49 -8.19 19.43 5.29
N ASP A 50 -7.39 20.42 4.92
CA ASP A 50 -6.39 21.03 5.80
C ASP A 50 -5.53 19.98 6.54
N VAL A 51 -4.98 19.04 5.78
CA VAL A 51 -4.18 17.90 6.22
C VAL A 51 -2.92 17.84 5.37
N ASN A 52 -1.78 17.61 6.01
CA ASN A 52 -0.53 17.38 5.30
C ASN A 52 -0.47 15.92 4.80
N MET A 53 -0.79 15.73 3.50
CA MET A 53 -0.83 14.40 2.89
C MET A 53 0.52 13.70 2.88
N ARG A 54 1.65 14.42 2.78
CA ARG A 54 2.98 13.84 2.91
C ARG A 54 3.16 13.21 4.29
N VAL A 55 2.71 13.89 5.35
CA VAL A 55 2.78 13.36 6.72
C VAL A 55 1.89 12.13 6.90
N ILE A 56 0.70 12.10 6.29
CA ILE A 56 -0.15 10.89 6.28
C ILE A 56 0.59 9.70 5.66
N VAL A 57 1.27 9.90 4.52
CA VAL A 57 2.09 8.85 3.87
C VAL A 57 3.22 8.41 4.79
N GLU A 58 4.05 9.33 5.26
CA GLU A 58 5.23 9.05 6.06
C GLU A 58 4.88 8.36 7.38
N TYR A 59 3.92 8.90 8.11
CA TYR A 59 3.49 8.32 9.38
C TYR A 59 2.80 6.97 9.18
N GLY A 60 2.08 6.79 8.06
CA GLY A 60 1.54 5.49 7.67
C GLY A 60 2.64 4.45 7.48
N VAL A 61 3.75 4.81 6.80
CA VAL A 61 4.93 3.94 6.61
C VAL A 61 5.66 3.69 7.93
N PHE A 62 5.88 4.73 8.75
CA PHE A 62 6.60 4.60 10.03
C PHE A 62 5.84 3.74 11.04
N GLU A 63 4.51 3.92 11.14
CA GLU A 63 3.66 3.07 11.98
C GLU A 63 3.64 1.62 11.49
N PHE A 64 3.62 1.40 10.16
CA PHE A 64 3.73 0.06 9.57
C PHE A 64 5.05 -0.61 9.97
N LEU A 65 6.21 0.04 9.75
CA LEU A 65 7.51 -0.50 10.10
C LEU A 65 7.62 -0.79 11.61
N SER A 66 7.13 0.14 12.43
CA SER A 66 7.08 -0.02 13.89
C SER A 66 6.21 -1.22 14.31
N ARG A 67 5.08 -1.43 13.64
CA ARG A 67 4.18 -2.54 13.93
C ARG A 67 4.82 -3.90 13.63
N VAL A 68 5.62 -3.99 12.58
CA VAL A 68 6.36 -5.23 12.25
C VAL A 68 7.41 -5.57 13.32
N VAL A 69 8.04 -4.56 13.95
CA VAL A 69 8.95 -4.75 15.09
C VAL A 69 8.21 -5.35 16.30
N VAL A 70 7.03 -4.83 16.59
CA VAL A 70 6.22 -5.24 17.78
C VAL A 70 5.54 -6.59 17.55
N THR A 71 5.35 -7.00 16.30
CA THR A 71 4.69 -8.25 15.91
C THR A 71 3.22 -8.37 16.38
N ASP A 72 2.79 -9.56 16.81
CA ASP A 72 1.41 -9.89 17.17
C ASP A 72 1.15 -9.67 18.68
N ILE A 73 1.19 -8.41 19.12
CA ILE A 73 0.71 -8.05 20.47
C ILE A 73 -0.76 -7.65 20.37
N ARG A 74 -1.59 -8.22 21.27
CA ARG A 74 -3.00 -7.84 21.38
C ARG A 74 -3.15 -6.33 21.58
N PRO A 75 -4.14 -5.68 20.94
CA PRO A 75 -4.32 -4.23 21.03
C PRO A 75 -4.49 -3.71 22.45
N ASP A 76 -5.22 -4.42 23.31
CA ASP A 76 -5.45 -4.05 24.72
C ASP A 76 -4.14 -4.10 25.54
N VAL A 77 -3.31 -5.13 25.32
CA VAL A 77 -1.99 -5.25 25.95
C VAL A 77 -1.05 -4.15 25.47
N LEU A 78 -0.99 -3.92 24.16
CA LEU A 78 -0.17 -2.85 23.60
C LEU A 78 -0.58 -1.47 24.14
N HIS A 79 -1.88 -1.21 24.23
CA HIS A 79 -2.40 0.04 24.78
C HIS A 79 -2.03 0.22 26.27
N TYR A 80 -2.11 -0.85 27.07
CA TYR A 80 -1.68 -0.83 28.46
C TYR A 80 -0.18 -0.54 28.60
N ILE A 81 0.65 -1.18 27.78
CA ILE A 81 2.10 -0.92 27.74
C ILE A 81 2.36 0.54 27.33
N GLN A 82 1.67 1.04 26.30
CA GLN A 82 1.82 2.43 25.85
C GLN A 82 1.42 3.45 26.93
N LYS A 83 0.41 3.18 27.74
CA LYS A 83 0.06 4.07 28.86
C LYS A 83 1.17 4.17 29.92
N SER A 84 1.91 3.08 30.14
CA SER A 84 2.86 2.97 31.25
C SER A 84 4.31 3.20 30.82
N LYS A 85 4.66 2.82 29.59
CA LYS A 85 6.03 2.66 29.08
C LYS A 85 6.20 3.15 27.63
N ALA A 86 5.41 4.15 27.18
CA ALA A 86 5.46 4.63 25.81
C ALA A 86 6.86 5.05 25.35
N GLY A 87 7.58 5.80 26.19
CA GLY A 87 8.91 6.30 25.87
C GLY A 87 9.93 5.17 25.68
N GLU A 88 9.93 4.19 26.60
CA GLU A 88 10.85 3.06 26.54
C GLU A 88 10.51 2.14 25.36
N LEU A 89 9.21 1.88 25.10
CA LEU A 89 8.78 1.09 23.94
C LEU A 89 9.17 1.75 22.63
N ASN A 90 8.91 3.05 22.48
CA ASN A 90 9.28 3.80 21.29
C ASN A 90 10.80 3.82 21.07
N SER A 91 11.59 4.01 22.11
CA SER A 91 13.05 3.97 22.06
C SER A 91 13.55 2.58 21.64
N TRP A 92 12.94 1.53 22.16
CA TRP A 92 13.29 0.17 21.77
C TRP A 92 12.93 -0.12 20.31
N ILE A 93 11.72 0.23 19.85
CA ILE A 93 11.29 0.09 18.46
C ILE A 93 12.27 0.82 17.54
N LYS A 94 12.58 2.09 17.85
CA LYS A 94 13.55 2.88 17.08
C LYS A 94 14.90 2.19 16.98
N THR A 95 15.42 1.67 18.11
CA THR A 95 16.69 0.93 18.12
C THR A 95 16.66 -0.32 17.23
N GLN A 96 15.52 -1.02 17.12
CA GLN A 96 15.41 -2.15 16.20
C GLN A 96 15.37 -1.68 14.74
N LEU A 97 14.65 -0.60 14.44
CA LEU A 97 14.58 -0.02 13.09
C LEU A 97 15.95 0.51 12.64
N ASP A 98 16.70 1.16 13.52
CA ASP A 98 18.05 1.69 13.21
C ASP A 98 19.05 0.60 12.79
N LYS A 99 18.82 -0.68 13.18
CA LYS A 99 19.65 -1.81 12.77
C LYS A 99 19.41 -2.26 11.34
N ILE A 100 18.23 -1.99 10.80
CA ILE A 100 17.80 -2.44 9.47
C ILE A 100 17.75 -1.32 8.44
N ILE A 101 17.76 -0.06 8.89
CA ILE A 101 17.76 1.11 8.02
C ILE A 101 19.20 1.49 7.69
N ASP A 102 19.50 1.60 6.39
CA ASP A 102 20.82 2.00 5.93
C ASP A 102 21.20 3.41 6.37
N SER A 103 22.48 3.60 6.71
CA SER A 103 23.03 4.91 7.07
C SER A 103 22.92 5.93 5.93
N GLU A 104 22.88 5.50 4.69
CA GLU A 104 22.80 6.36 3.51
C GLU A 104 21.43 7.04 3.31
N ASN A 105 20.37 6.55 3.99
CA ASN A 105 19.04 7.17 3.94
C ASN A 105 18.86 8.28 4.99
N GLU A 106 19.72 9.30 5.00
CA GLU A 106 19.69 10.37 5.99
C GLU A 106 18.33 11.06 6.11
N LEU A 107 17.71 11.42 4.98
CA LEU A 107 16.41 12.10 4.97
C LEU A 107 15.30 11.22 5.58
N PHE A 108 15.32 9.93 5.29
CA PHE A 108 14.37 8.99 5.88
C PHE A 108 14.56 8.87 7.39
N LYS A 109 15.82 8.77 7.85
CA LYS A 109 16.15 8.71 9.28
C LYS A 109 15.72 9.96 10.03
N GLU A 110 16.03 11.15 9.48
CA GLU A 110 15.62 12.42 10.08
C GLU A 110 14.07 12.47 10.27
N ARG A 111 13.32 12.09 9.25
CA ARG A 111 11.86 12.09 9.28
C ARG A 111 11.31 11.05 10.27
N LEU A 112 11.92 9.87 10.33
CA LEU A 112 11.58 8.83 11.30
C LEU A 112 11.90 9.27 12.74
N ASP A 113 13.03 9.95 12.97
CA ASP A 113 13.38 10.51 14.27
C ASP A 113 12.37 11.55 14.74
N ASN A 114 11.93 12.42 13.83
CA ASN A 114 10.91 13.42 14.12
C ASN A 114 9.54 12.78 14.44
N PHE A 115 9.19 11.68 13.76
CA PHE A 115 8.01 10.89 14.09
C PHE A 115 8.06 10.37 15.53
N PHE A 116 9.18 9.80 15.99
CA PHE A 116 9.33 9.27 17.35
C PHE A 116 9.43 10.35 18.43
N LYS A 117 9.88 11.56 18.09
CA LYS A 117 9.87 12.71 19.03
C LYS A 117 8.46 13.18 19.40
N GLY A 118 7.45 12.85 18.56
CA GLY A 118 6.05 13.17 18.87
C GLY A 118 5.69 14.62 18.64
N ASP A 119 5.83 15.13 17.43
CA ASP A 119 5.47 16.52 17.09
C ASP A 119 3.95 16.73 17.23
N GLU A 120 3.55 17.66 18.10
CA GLU A 120 2.16 18.06 18.31
C GLU A 120 1.54 18.77 17.10
N THR A 121 2.38 19.27 16.16
CA THR A 121 1.94 19.95 14.94
C THR A 121 1.05 19.04 14.08
N TYR A 122 1.29 17.72 14.10
CA TYR A 122 0.60 16.74 13.25
C TYR A 122 -0.41 15.87 14.01
N LYS A 123 -1.07 16.45 15.02
CA LYS A 123 -2.11 15.73 15.81
C LYS A 123 -3.27 15.24 14.94
N LYS A 124 -3.71 16.05 13.98
CA LYS A 124 -4.82 15.72 13.09
C LYS A 124 -4.48 14.54 12.19
N GLU A 125 -3.29 14.53 11.60
CA GLU A 125 -2.78 13.43 10.80
C GLU A 125 -2.67 12.13 11.60
N ARG A 126 -2.15 12.20 12.82
CA ARG A 126 -2.08 11.06 13.74
C ARG A 126 -3.47 10.52 14.11
N LEU A 127 -4.44 11.41 14.35
CA LEU A 127 -5.81 11.01 14.62
C LEU A 127 -6.46 10.33 13.43
N ILE A 128 -6.26 10.85 12.22
CA ILE A 128 -6.75 10.22 10.97
C ILE A 128 -6.17 8.81 10.82
N LEU A 129 -4.87 8.61 11.06
CA LEU A 129 -4.24 7.30 10.98
C LEU A 129 -4.75 6.33 12.05
N LYS A 130 -5.03 6.82 13.27
CA LYS A 130 -5.68 6.02 14.34
C LYS A 130 -7.09 5.61 13.93
N ALA A 131 -7.90 6.54 13.45
CA ALA A 131 -9.25 6.27 12.98
C ALA A 131 -9.25 5.26 11.82
N ALA A 132 -8.34 5.41 10.87
CA ALA A 132 -8.17 4.47 9.76
C ALA A 132 -7.73 3.08 10.24
N SER A 133 -6.85 3.01 11.23
CA SER A 133 -6.42 1.76 11.86
C SER A 133 -7.57 1.04 12.55
N TYR A 134 -8.39 1.78 13.29
CA TYR A 134 -9.60 1.27 13.91
C TYR A 134 -10.58 0.74 12.85
N LEU A 135 -10.90 1.51 11.82
CA LEU A 135 -11.83 1.10 10.77
C LEU A 135 -11.37 -0.16 10.02
N ALA A 136 -10.07 -0.29 9.74
CA ALA A 136 -9.51 -1.50 9.16
C ALA A 136 -9.66 -2.72 10.10
N THR A 137 -9.44 -2.52 11.41
CA THR A 137 -9.61 -3.56 12.42
C THR A 137 -11.09 -3.95 12.60
N LYS A 138 -12.00 -2.97 12.62
CA LYS A 138 -13.45 -3.21 12.67
C LYS A 138 -13.92 -4.02 11.44
N TRP A 139 -13.39 -3.72 10.27
CA TRP A 139 -13.69 -4.46 9.05
C TRP A 139 -13.23 -5.93 9.15
N GLU A 140 -12.04 -6.19 9.68
CA GLU A 140 -11.55 -7.55 9.95
C GLU A 140 -12.39 -8.27 11.00
N PHE A 141 -12.75 -7.56 12.07
CA PHE A 141 -13.57 -8.13 13.12
C PHE A 141 -14.94 -8.58 12.63
N ALA A 142 -15.51 -7.90 11.64
CA ALA A 142 -16.77 -8.33 11.04
C ALA A 142 -16.69 -9.76 10.43
N ILE A 143 -15.52 -10.17 9.92
CA ILE A 143 -15.26 -11.54 9.43
C ILE A 143 -15.13 -12.50 10.61
N VAL A 144 -14.28 -12.14 11.58
CA VAL A 144 -14.00 -12.95 12.78
C VAL A 144 -15.28 -13.19 13.57
N TYR A 145 -16.11 -12.16 13.74
CA TYR A 145 -17.37 -12.25 14.48
C TYR A 145 -18.31 -13.32 13.90
N GLN A 146 -18.37 -13.49 12.58
CA GLN A 146 -19.25 -14.51 11.96
C GLN A 146 -18.90 -15.94 12.38
N THR A 147 -17.62 -16.23 12.58
CA THR A 147 -17.13 -17.56 12.99
C THR A 147 -16.97 -17.73 14.50
N SER A 148 -17.07 -16.63 15.25
CA SER A 148 -16.80 -16.60 16.71
C SER A 148 -18.04 -16.45 17.55
N LYS A 149 -19.24 -16.44 17.00
CA LYS A 149 -20.52 -16.20 17.71
C LYS A 149 -20.81 -17.18 18.87
N PHE A 150 -20.14 -18.32 18.88
CA PHE A 150 -20.29 -19.31 19.94
C PHE A 150 -19.35 -19.06 21.15
N LEU A 151 -18.42 -18.11 21.04
CA LEU A 151 -17.48 -17.79 22.11
C LEU A 151 -18.14 -16.85 23.11
N GLU A 152 -17.92 -17.14 24.41
CA GLU A 152 -18.32 -16.25 25.49
C GLU A 152 -17.59 -14.90 25.38
N GLY A 153 -18.30 -13.81 25.64
CA GLY A 153 -17.75 -12.45 25.60
C GLY A 153 -17.59 -11.84 24.18
N ILE A 154 -17.97 -12.54 23.11
CA ILE A 154 -17.81 -12.03 21.74
C ILE A 154 -18.77 -10.86 21.45
N ASP A 155 -19.96 -10.86 22.02
CA ASP A 155 -20.94 -9.79 21.85
C ASP A 155 -20.52 -8.53 22.61
N GLU A 156 -19.94 -8.67 23.79
CA GLU A 156 -19.34 -7.56 24.56
C GLU A 156 -18.15 -6.97 23.80
N LEU A 157 -17.32 -7.81 23.17
CA LEU A 157 -16.23 -7.33 22.32
C LEU A 157 -16.80 -6.58 21.12
N LYS A 158 -17.87 -7.11 20.50
CA LYS A 158 -18.54 -6.43 19.37
C LYS A 158 -19.05 -5.05 19.79
N ALA A 159 -19.71 -4.94 20.94
CA ALA A 159 -20.19 -3.65 21.45
C ALA A 159 -19.03 -2.65 21.61
N LYS A 160 -17.92 -3.06 22.26
CA LYS A 160 -16.74 -2.22 22.41
C LYS A 160 -16.15 -1.76 21.07
N VAL A 161 -16.02 -2.68 20.09
CA VAL A 161 -15.54 -2.34 18.75
C VAL A 161 -16.51 -1.41 18.03
N ASP A 162 -17.81 -1.53 18.25
CA ASP A 162 -18.79 -0.64 17.64
C ASP A 162 -18.80 0.76 18.27
N GLU A 163 -18.59 0.86 19.58
CA GLU A 163 -18.55 2.12 20.34
C GLU A 163 -17.27 2.92 20.09
N GLU A 164 -16.12 2.28 19.84
CA GLU A 164 -14.82 2.94 19.63
C GLU A 164 -14.85 4.02 18.51
N ILE A 165 -15.81 3.96 17.57
CA ILE A 165 -15.96 4.96 16.52
C ILE A 165 -16.21 6.37 17.08
N GLU A 166 -16.81 6.47 18.28
CA GLU A 166 -17.14 7.73 18.91
C GLU A 166 -15.91 8.54 19.31
N ASP A 167 -14.79 7.85 19.59
CA ASP A 167 -13.49 8.47 19.90
C ASP A 167 -12.95 9.31 18.72
N TYR A 168 -13.50 9.13 17.53
CA TYR A 168 -13.07 9.81 16.28
C TYR A 168 -14.11 10.81 15.75
N PHE A 169 -15.17 11.12 16.50
CA PHE A 169 -16.22 12.02 16.06
C PHE A 169 -15.79 13.49 15.93
N GLU A 170 -14.63 13.86 16.43
CA GLU A 170 -14.06 15.19 16.13
C GLU A 170 -13.67 15.33 14.65
N LEU A 171 -13.39 14.22 13.92
CA LEU A 171 -13.12 14.23 12.50
C LEU A 171 -14.43 14.35 11.69
N ALA A 172 -14.55 15.38 10.88
CA ALA A 172 -15.70 15.57 9.97
C ALA A 172 -15.78 14.44 8.93
N SER A 173 -14.63 13.92 8.50
CA SER A 173 -14.49 12.80 7.57
C SER A 173 -15.11 11.51 8.09
N ILE A 174 -15.07 11.23 9.39
CA ILE A 174 -15.72 10.06 10.01
C ILE A 174 -17.24 10.20 9.92
N LYS A 175 -17.79 11.38 10.24
CA LYS A 175 -19.24 11.63 10.14
C LYS A 175 -19.73 11.48 8.70
N GLU A 176 -18.96 11.99 7.74
CA GLU A 176 -19.27 11.82 6.32
C GLU A 176 -19.20 10.38 5.87
N LEU A 177 -18.20 9.62 6.30
CA LEU A 177 -18.10 8.19 6.03
C LEU A 177 -19.31 7.41 6.55
N LEU A 178 -19.72 7.66 7.78
CA LEU A 178 -20.88 6.98 8.38
C LEU A 178 -22.19 7.33 7.66
N ALA A 179 -22.30 8.54 7.11
CA ALA A 179 -23.45 8.96 6.32
C ALA A 179 -23.42 8.48 4.86
N SER A 180 -22.27 8.01 4.35
CA SER A 180 -22.07 7.71 2.94
C SER A 180 -22.01 6.20 2.67
N THR A 181 -23.11 5.62 2.17
CA THR A 181 -23.12 4.23 1.71
C THR A 181 -22.18 3.98 0.52
N LYS A 182 -21.93 4.99 -0.33
CA LYS A 182 -21.02 4.88 -1.47
C LYS A 182 -19.57 4.78 -1.02
N LEU A 183 -19.14 5.67 -0.11
CA LEU A 183 -17.78 5.64 0.41
C LEU A 183 -17.51 4.35 1.19
N SER A 184 -18.47 3.89 2.00
CA SER A 184 -18.37 2.60 2.70
C SER A 184 -18.20 1.44 1.73
N LYS A 185 -18.91 1.42 0.60
CA LYS A 185 -18.73 0.43 -0.47
C LYS A 185 -17.35 0.51 -1.12
N LEU A 186 -16.81 1.70 -1.32
CA LEU A 186 -15.47 1.87 -1.89
C LEU A 186 -14.38 1.31 -0.95
N ILE A 187 -14.49 1.60 0.35
CA ILE A 187 -13.61 1.05 1.38
C ILE A 187 -13.74 -0.49 1.44
N ASP A 188 -14.96 -1.02 1.32
CA ASP A 188 -15.19 -2.47 1.26
C ASP A 188 -14.52 -3.10 0.04
N LEU A 189 -14.64 -2.51 -1.16
CA LEU A 189 -13.95 -2.97 -2.37
C LEU A 189 -12.44 -3.03 -2.16
N CYS A 190 -11.84 -2.01 -1.55
CA CYS A 190 -10.43 -2.01 -1.21
C CYS A 190 -10.08 -3.19 -0.27
N GLY A 191 -10.87 -3.38 0.78
CA GLY A 191 -10.66 -4.44 1.76
C GLY A 191 -10.74 -5.86 1.18
N ARG A 192 -11.56 -6.06 0.14
CA ARG A 192 -11.78 -7.37 -0.51
C ARG A 192 -10.56 -7.87 -1.28
N LEU A 193 -9.62 -7.01 -1.68
CA LEU A 193 -8.37 -7.40 -2.34
C LEU A 193 -7.49 -8.30 -1.47
N ARG A 194 -7.69 -8.34 -0.15
CA ARG A 194 -7.02 -9.31 0.77
C ARG A 194 -7.40 -10.76 0.53
N PHE A 195 -8.51 -11.04 -0.17
CA PHE A 195 -8.93 -12.40 -0.48
C PHE A 195 -8.34 -12.93 -1.78
N GLN A 196 -7.64 -12.09 -2.52
CA GLN A 196 -7.03 -12.44 -3.80
C GLN A 196 -5.54 -12.71 -3.61
N ARG A 197 -5.16 -14.00 -3.70
CA ARG A 197 -3.77 -14.42 -3.59
C ARG A 197 -3.01 -14.09 -4.86
N ARG A 198 -1.90 -13.42 -4.72
CA ARG A 198 -0.95 -13.25 -5.83
C ARG A 198 -0.25 -14.58 -6.15
N TRP A 199 0.14 -14.76 -7.41
CA TRP A 199 0.77 -16.01 -7.87
C TRP A 199 -0.12 -17.23 -7.59
N ALA A 200 -1.42 -17.12 -7.85
CA ALA A 200 -2.41 -18.14 -7.50
C ALA A 200 -2.12 -19.55 -8.09
N GLN A 201 -1.28 -19.62 -9.14
CA GLN A 201 -0.88 -20.87 -9.80
C GLN A 201 0.27 -21.59 -9.09
N THR A 202 0.93 -21.00 -8.09
CA THR A 202 2.07 -21.60 -7.38
C THR A 202 2.06 -21.28 -5.90
N GLN A 203 2.70 -22.14 -5.11
CA GLN A 203 2.88 -21.87 -3.69
C GLN A 203 4.04 -20.90 -3.47
N ARG A 204 3.90 -20.01 -2.49
CA ARG A 204 4.94 -19.06 -2.09
C ARG A 204 5.01 -18.90 -0.57
N ILE A 205 6.18 -18.51 -0.07
CA ILE A 205 6.45 -18.18 1.32
C ILE A 205 7.29 -16.89 1.34
N PRO A 206 6.83 -15.82 2.03
CA PRO A 206 5.48 -15.67 2.57
C PRO A 206 4.43 -15.55 1.46
N GLN A 207 3.20 -15.95 1.76
CA GLN A 207 2.07 -15.71 0.87
C GLN A 207 1.67 -14.23 0.94
N THR A 208 1.55 -13.57 -0.22
CA THR A 208 1.02 -12.19 -0.31
C THR A 208 -0.30 -12.18 -1.07
N ASN A 209 -1.18 -11.26 -0.69
CA ASN A 209 -2.41 -10.97 -1.38
C ASN A 209 -2.25 -9.67 -2.21
N VAL A 210 -3.17 -9.40 -3.12
CA VAL A 210 -3.14 -8.17 -3.95
C VAL A 210 -3.09 -6.93 -3.06
N LEU A 211 -3.88 -6.87 -1.99
CA LEU A 211 -3.91 -5.74 -1.07
C LEU A 211 -2.54 -5.45 -0.45
N GLY A 212 -1.87 -6.47 0.07
CA GLY A 212 -0.54 -6.33 0.68
C GLY A 212 0.53 -5.94 -0.34
N HIS A 213 0.47 -6.52 -1.55
CA HIS A 213 1.37 -6.16 -2.64
C HIS A 213 1.27 -4.67 -2.99
N MET A 214 0.05 -4.13 -3.10
CA MET A 214 -0.17 -2.71 -3.37
C MET A 214 0.55 -1.82 -2.34
N LEU A 215 0.57 -2.18 -1.06
CA LEU A 215 1.32 -1.46 -0.04
C LEU A 215 2.84 -1.59 -0.24
N VAL A 216 3.35 -2.77 -0.59
CA VAL A 216 4.79 -2.97 -0.87
C VAL A 216 5.22 -2.07 -2.02
N VAL A 217 4.45 -2.04 -3.13
CA VAL A 217 4.73 -1.16 -4.27
C VAL A 217 4.69 0.31 -3.87
N ALA A 218 3.73 0.71 -3.03
CA ALA A 218 3.62 2.07 -2.52
C ALA A 218 4.83 2.46 -1.65
N ILE A 219 5.30 1.57 -0.78
CA ILE A 219 6.51 1.81 0.03
C ILE A 219 7.76 1.92 -0.87
N PHE A 220 7.89 1.08 -1.91
CA PHE A 220 9.00 1.21 -2.86
C PHE A 220 8.95 2.54 -3.61
N SER A 221 7.76 2.99 -4.01
CA SER A 221 7.57 4.29 -4.65
C SER A 221 7.87 5.46 -3.71
N TYR A 222 7.62 5.31 -2.40
CA TYR A 222 8.03 6.29 -1.39
C TYR A 222 9.55 6.44 -1.33
N PHE A 223 10.31 5.33 -1.25
CA PHE A 223 11.77 5.37 -1.26
C PHE A 223 12.33 5.90 -2.59
N TYR A 224 11.73 5.54 -3.71
CA TYR A 224 12.05 6.16 -5.00
C TYR A 224 11.85 7.68 -4.96
N SER A 225 10.72 8.14 -4.42
CA SER A 225 10.40 9.57 -4.34
C SER A 225 11.39 10.35 -3.45
N LEU A 226 11.91 9.72 -2.39
CA LEU A 226 13.00 10.29 -1.58
C LEU A 226 14.30 10.41 -2.40
N GLU A 227 14.64 9.40 -3.18
CA GLU A 227 15.85 9.34 -3.99
C GLU A 227 15.88 10.45 -5.05
N VAL A 228 14.77 10.67 -5.76
CA VAL A 228 14.63 11.74 -6.76
C VAL A 228 14.32 13.10 -6.11
N LYS A 229 14.32 13.20 -4.79
CA LYS A 229 13.97 14.43 -4.04
C LYS A 229 12.65 15.03 -4.51
N ALA A 230 11.64 14.18 -4.66
CA ALA A 230 10.32 14.58 -5.11
C ALA A 230 9.71 15.65 -4.18
N CYS A 231 9.05 16.65 -4.75
CA CYS A 231 8.24 17.58 -3.96
C CYS A 231 7.09 16.84 -3.26
N ASP A 232 6.50 17.44 -2.23
CA ASP A 232 5.50 16.80 -1.38
C ASP A 232 4.32 16.24 -2.20
N LYS A 233 3.84 16.99 -3.18
CA LYS A 233 2.71 16.54 -4.02
C LYS A 233 3.09 15.39 -4.97
N ARG A 234 4.30 15.40 -5.53
CA ARG A 234 4.82 14.31 -6.38
C ARG A 234 5.01 13.02 -5.56
N LEU A 235 5.55 13.14 -4.34
CA LEU A 235 5.68 12.00 -3.40
C LEU A 235 4.30 11.43 -3.04
N GLU A 236 3.35 12.28 -2.65
CA GLU A 236 1.97 11.89 -2.36
C GLU A 236 1.35 11.13 -3.54
N ASN A 237 1.42 11.73 -4.73
CA ASN A 237 0.83 11.17 -5.94
C ASN A 237 1.46 9.83 -6.32
N ASN A 238 2.79 9.70 -6.26
CA ASN A 238 3.50 8.46 -6.52
C ASN A 238 3.06 7.36 -5.56
N PHE A 239 3.03 7.66 -4.27
CA PHE A 239 2.62 6.71 -3.24
C PHE A 239 1.19 6.21 -3.47
N TYR A 240 0.24 7.12 -3.65
CA TYR A 240 -1.17 6.71 -3.81
C TYR A 240 -1.47 6.11 -5.18
N CYS A 241 -0.80 6.53 -6.25
CA CYS A 241 -0.91 5.85 -7.53
C CYS A 241 -0.44 4.38 -7.41
N ALA A 242 0.70 4.17 -6.75
CA ALA A 242 1.20 2.82 -6.46
C ALA A 242 0.25 2.04 -5.52
N LEU A 243 -0.34 2.70 -4.51
CA LEU A 243 -1.26 2.06 -3.58
C LEU A 243 -2.60 1.65 -4.21
N PHE A 244 -3.04 2.32 -5.27
CA PHE A 244 -4.33 2.07 -5.93
C PHE A 244 -4.21 1.37 -7.30
N HIS A 245 -3.01 1.04 -7.78
CA HIS A 245 -2.80 0.59 -9.17
C HIS A 245 -3.59 -0.69 -9.53
N ASP A 246 -3.73 -1.63 -8.59
CA ASP A 246 -4.48 -2.88 -8.77
C ASP A 246 -5.91 -2.82 -8.16
N LEU A 247 -6.43 -1.64 -7.78
CA LEU A 247 -7.79 -1.52 -7.27
C LEU A 247 -8.86 -2.10 -8.23
N PRO A 248 -8.75 -1.98 -9.56
CA PRO A 248 -9.70 -2.59 -10.49
C PRO A 248 -9.82 -4.11 -10.35
N GLU A 249 -8.79 -4.79 -9.85
CA GLU A 249 -8.81 -6.24 -9.62
C GLU A 249 -9.83 -6.65 -8.54
N SER A 250 -10.30 -5.72 -7.71
CA SER A 250 -11.43 -5.97 -6.81
C SER A 250 -12.71 -6.40 -7.55
N LEU A 251 -12.79 -6.10 -8.85
CA LEU A 251 -13.93 -6.39 -9.74
C LEU A 251 -13.61 -7.44 -10.81
N THR A 252 -12.35 -7.56 -11.26
CA THR A 252 -11.92 -8.49 -12.32
C THR A 252 -11.23 -9.74 -11.80
N ARG A 253 -10.72 -9.69 -10.58
CA ARG A 253 -9.68 -10.56 -10.00
C ARG A 253 -8.32 -10.40 -10.69
N ASP A 254 -7.26 -10.85 -10.02
CA ASP A 254 -5.91 -10.88 -10.57
C ASP A 254 -5.85 -11.86 -11.76
N ILE A 255 -5.62 -11.33 -12.96
CA ILE A 255 -5.43 -12.11 -14.18
C ILE A 255 -3.94 -12.37 -14.34
N ILE A 256 -3.54 -13.61 -14.13
CA ILE A 256 -2.12 -13.99 -14.16
C ILE A 256 -1.43 -13.68 -15.50
N SER A 257 -0.18 -13.24 -15.43
CA SER A 257 0.62 -12.85 -16.59
C SER A 257 0.63 -13.84 -17.75
N PRO A 258 0.72 -15.19 -17.54
CA PRO A 258 0.66 -16.15 -18.64
C PRO A 258 -0.64 -16.07 -19.46
N VAL A 259 -1.77 -15.80 -18.82
CA VAL A 259 -3.06 -15.60 -19.53
C VAL A 259 -3.09 -14.25 -20.23
N LYS A 260 -2.71 -13.18 -19.51
CA LYS A 260 -2.73 -11.80 -20.01
C LYS A 260 -1.90 -11.61 -21.28
N TYR A 261 -0.75 -12.28 -21.36
CA TYR A 261 0.18 -12.16 -22.51
C TYR A 261 0.21 -13.41 -23.40
N GLY A 262 -0.58 -14.45 -23.13
CA GLY A 262 -0.65 -15.67 -23.93
C GLY A 262 -1.37 -15.51 -25.26
N VAL A 263 -2.23 -14.50 -25.36
CA VAL A 263 -2.97 -14.18 -26.58
C VAL A 263 -2.66 -12.73 -26.98
N LYS A 264 -2.27 -12.53 -28.24
CA LYS A 264 -1.94 -11.20 -28.75
C LYS A 264 -3.14 -10.24 -28.65
N GLY A 265 -2.95 -9.10 -27.99
CA GLY A 265 -3.96 -8.05 -27.82
C GLY A 265 -4.97 -8.31 -26.69
N LEU A 266 -4.82 -9.40 -25.92
CA LEU A 266 -5.69 -9.67 -24.76
C LEU A 266 -5.45 -8.66 -23.63
N ASP A 267 -4.22 -8.23 -23.43
CA ASP A 267 -3.83 -7.19 -22.49
C ASP A 267 -4.51 -5.85 -22.76
N ASP A 268 -4.65 -5.46 -24.03
CA ASP A 268 -5.38 -4.25 -24.42
C ASP A 268 -6.87 -4.36 -24.08
N ILE A 269 -7.49 -5.52 -24.36
CA ILE A 269 -8.91 -5.77 -24.06
C ILE A 269 -9.16 -5.76 -22.55
N ILE A 270 -8.27 -6.37 -21.77
CA ILE A 270 -8.35 -6.37 -20.30
C ILE A 270 -8.24 -4.94 -19.78
N SER A 271 -7.26 -4.17 -20.25
CA SER A 271 -7.06 -2.76 -19.87
C SER A 271 -8.27 -1.89 -20.20
N GLU A 272 -8.88 -2.06 -21.38
CA GLU A 272 -10.10 -1.33 -21.75
C GLU A 272 -11.28 -1.70 -20.84
N TYR A 273 -11.42 -2.98 -20.50
CA TYR A 273 -12.46 -3.46 -19.59
C TYR A 273 -12.27 -2.92 -18.17
N GLU A 274 -11.04 -2.96 -17.63
CA GLU A 274 -10.70 -2.38 -16.33
C GLU A 274 -11.02 -0.88 -16.30
N MET A 275 -10.67 -0.14 -17.35
CA MET A 275 -10.99 1.29 -17.47
C MET A 275 -12.50 1.55 -17.41
N ARG A 276 -13.29 0.72 -18.08
CA ARG A 276 -14.75 0.82 -18.02
C ARG A 276 -15.26 0.58 -16.61
N LEU A 277 -14.73 -0.43 -15.91
CA LEU A 277 -15.11 -0.72 -14.51
C LEU A 277 -14.72 0.41 -13.57
N ILE A 278 -13.55 1.03 -13.75
CA ILE A 278 -13.15 2.21 -12.97
C ILE A 278 -14.18 3.33 -13.13
N GLU A 279 -14.54 3.67 -14.37
CA GLU A 279 -15.47 4.78 -14.64
C GLU A 279 -16.91 4.48 -14.19
N GLU A 280 -17.40 3.25 -14.40
CA GLU A 280 -18.80 2.88 -14.15
C GLU A 280 -19.07 2.43 -12.71
N GLN A 281 -18.09 1.80 -12.04
CA GLN A 281 -18.32 1.16 -10.75
C GLN A 281 -17.46 1.69 -9.60
N ILE A 282 -16.23 2.16 -9.85
CA ILE A 282 -15.33 2.65 -8.79
C ILE A 282 -15.51 4.17 -8.58
N LEU A 283 -15.32 4.98 -9.62
CA LEU A 283 -15.38 6.44 -9.50
C LEU A 283 -16.73 6.99 -8.98
N PRO A 284 -17.90 6.39 -9.34
CA PRO A 284 -19.16 6.85 -8.78
C PRO A 284 -19.31 6.64 -7.26
N LEU A 285 -18.49 5.78 -6.66
CA LEU A 285 -18.46 5.55 -5.22
C LEU A 285 -17.64 6.63 -4.49
N ALA A 286 -16.69 7.25 -5.16
CA ALA A 286 -15.88 8.32 -4.59
C ALA A 286 -16.72 9.60 -4.44
N PRO A 287 -16.58 10.35 -3.33
CA PRO A 287 -17.18 11.66 -3.14
C PRO A 287 -16.84 12.61 -4.27
N SER A 288 -17.82 13.45 -4.69
CA SER A 288 -17.67 14.30 -5.88
C SER A 288 -16.46 15.25 -5.81
N ARG A 289 -16.16 15.77 -4.60
CA ARG A 289 -15.05 16.72 -4.40
C ARG A 289 -13.65 16.14 -4.60
N ILE A 290 -13.48 14.81 -4.46
CA ILE A 290 -12.18 14.14 -4.64
C ILE A 290 -12.13 13.28 -5.90
N ARG A 291 -13.26 13.13 -6.61
CA ARG A 291 -13.38 12.17 -7.72
C ARG A 291 -12.42 12.44 -8.88
N SER A 292 -12.19 13.70 -9.23
CA SER A 292 -11.28 14.08 -10.32
C SER A 292 -9.83 13.72 -9.97
N GLU A 293 -9.39 14.05 -8.77
CA GLU A 293 -8.06 13.69 -8.29
C GLU A 293 -7.91 12.17 -8.18
N PHE A 294 -8.93 11.48 -7.68
CA PHE A 294 -8.92 10.02 -7.58
C PHE A 294 -8.86 9.34 -8.95
N ALA A 295 -9.58 9.88 -9.95
CA ALA A 295 -9.48 9.42 -11.34
C ALA A 295 -8.07 9.60 -11.91
N TYR A 296 -7.42 10.72 -11.60
CA TYR A 296 -6.04 10.99 -11.98
C TYR A 296 -5.05 9.98 -11.33
N ILE A 297 -5.22 9.70 -10.04
CA ILE A 297 -4.44 8.69 -9.30
C ILE A 297 -4.61 7.29 -9.94
N LEU A 298 -5.84 6.92 -10.31
CA LEU A 298 -6.13 5.64 -10.98
C LEU A 298 -5.68 5.58 -12.44
N GLY A 299 -5.05 6.63 -12.97
CA GLY A 299 -4.55 6.66 -14.35
C GLY A 299 -5.64 6.74 -15.40
N VAL A 300 -6.79 7.31 -15.07
CA VAL A 300 -7.89 7.49 -16.03
C VAL A 300 -7.56 8.61 -16.99
N ARG A 301 -7.49 8.29 -18.28
CA ARG A 301 -7.29 9.27 -19.36
C ARG A 301 -8.25 9.01 -20.52
N LYS A 302 -8.68 10.08 -21.17
CA LYS A 302 -9.44 10.03 -22.43
C LYS A 302 -8.63 10.62 -23.56
N ASP A 303 -8.64 9.94 -24.69
CA ASP A 303 -8.09 10.43 -25.94
C ASP A 303 -9.24 10.35 -26.99
N GLY A 304 -9.90 11.47 -27.20
CA GLY A 304 -11.18 11.52 -27.92
C GLY A 304 -12.23 10.61 -27.23
N ASN A 305 -12.73 9.63 -27.97
CA ASN A 305 -13.67 8.63 -27.46
C ASN A 305 -12.99 7.39 -26.85
N LYS A 306 -11.65 7.27 -26.96
CA LYS A 306 -10.91 6.11 -26.46
C LYS A 306 -10.57 6.30 -24.98
N ARG A 307 -10.82 5.25 -24.17
CA ARG A 307 -10.36 5.17 -22.77
C ARG A 307 -8.96 4.58 -22.76
N ILE A 308 -8.06 5.22 -22.02
CA ILE A 308 -6.67 4.76 -21.87
C ILE A 308 -6.34 4.66 -20.40
N LYS A 309 -5.87 3.49 -19.96
CA LYS A 309 -5.30 3.28 -18.65
C LYS A 309 -3.84 3.73 -18.68
N SER A 310 -3.49 4.70 -17.85
CA SER A 310 -2.18 5.36 -17.88
C SER A 310 -1.48 5.36 -16.51
N GLU A 311 -1.79 4.40 -15.62
CA GLU A 311 -1.20 4.33 -14.28
C GLU A 311 0.32 4.22 -14.31
N PHE A 312 0.87 3.58 -15.35
CA PHE A 312 2.32 3.41 -15.54
C PHE A 312 2.93 4.38 -16.56
N GLU A 313 2.22 5.44 -16.92
CA GLU A 313 2.75 6.53 -17.73
C GLU A 313 3.17 7.72 -16.86
N ASN A 314 4.31 8.35 -17.19
CA ASN A 314 4.67 9.63 -16.58
C ASN A 314 3.63 10.66 -16.98
N ARG A 315 3.09 11.38 -16.01
CA ARG A 315 2.02 12.37 -16.26
C ARG A 315 2.04 13.52 -15.26
N ILE A 316 1.47 14.63 -15.71
CA ILE A 316 1.24 15.83 -14.89
C ILE A 316 -0.24 16.23 -15.00
N MET A 317 -0.72 16.99 -14.03
CA MET A 317 -2.08 17.55 -14.04
C MET A 317 -2.05 19.02 -13.61
N PRO A 318 -1.42 19.91 -14.40
CA PRO A 318 -1.48 21.33 -14.14
C PRO A 318 -2.89 21.85 -14.43
N ASN A 319 -3.42 22.72 -13.58
CA ASN A 319 -4.73 23.36 -13.77
C ASN A 319 -5.89 22.35 -13.97
N ASN A 320 -5.82 21.17 -13.37
CA ASN A 320 -6.79 20.06 -13.49
C ASN A 320 -6.88 19.41 -14.88
N GLU A 321 -5.91 19.63 -15.76
CA GLU A 321 -5.79 18.91 -17.04
C GLU A 321 -4.72 17.82 -16.94
N SER A 322 -5.12 16.55 -17.12
CA SER A 322 -4.19 15.42 -17.09
C SER A 322 -3.50 15.26 -18.45
N LEU A 323 -2.18 15.34 -18.42
CA LEU A 323 -1.32 15.15 -19.59
C LEU A 323 -0.37 13.97 -19.38
N SER A 324 -0.30 13.04 -20.34
CA SER A 324 0.71 11.98 -20.33
C SER A 324 2.00 12.45 -20.98
N LEU A 325 3.12 12.13 -20.35
CA LEU A 325 4.45 12.51 -20.79
C LEU A 325 5.34 11.28 -20.97
N SER A 326 6.10 11.22 -22.05
CA SER A 326 7.14 10.21 -22.25
C SER A 326 8.49 10.59 -21.62
N ALA A 327 8.70 11.90 -21.37
CA ALA A 327 9.95 12.46 -20.87
C ALA A 327 10.10 12.30 -19.35
N ALA A 328 11.30 12.62 -18.86
CA ALA A 328 11.61 12.75 -17.44
C ALA A 328 10.79 13.85 -16.77
N LEU A 329 10.45 13.68 -15.50
CA LEU A 329 9.63 14.61 -14.73
C LEU A 329 10.45 15.56 -13.83
N SER A 330 11.78 15.57 -13.93
CA SER A 330 12.65 16.43 -13.14
C SER A 330 12.30 17.92 -13.25
N GLN A 331 11.91 18.39 -14.42
CA GLN A 331 11.48 19.77 -14.67
C GLN A 331 10.07 20.10 -14.11
N TYR A 332 9.31 19.11 -13.69
CA TYR A 332 7.96 19.24 -13.15
C TYR A 332 7.90 18.94 -11.64
N ASN A 333 9.03 19.13 -10.95
CA ASN A 333 9.17 18.78 -9.54
C ASN A 333 8.75 19.93 -8.59
N THR A 334 7.54 20.46 -8.83
CA THR A 334 6.87 21.39 -7.91
C THR A 334 5.41 20.98 -7.72
N ASN A 335 4.80 21.41 -6.60
CA ASN A 335 3.47 20.95 -6.22
C ASN A 335 2.38 21.30 -7.25
N GLU A 336 2.55 22.37 -8.02
CA GLU A 336 1.58 22.83 -9.03
C GLU A 336 1.37 21.87 -10.20
N TYR A 337 2.39 21.07 -10.53
CA TYR A 337 2.30 20.12 -11.65
C TYR A 337 1.60 18.82 -11.30
N ASN A 338 1.39 18.52 -10.03
CA ASN A 338 0.77 17.25 -9.60
C ASN A 338 1.41 16.01 -10.28
N ALA A 339 2.73 16.00 -10.45
CA ALA A 339 3.42 14.98 -11.22
C ALA A 339 3.26 13.56 -10.65
N ILE A 340 3.22 12.55 -11.55
CA ILE A 340 3.24 11.11 -11.22
C ILE A 340 4.29 10.42 -12.09
N ASP A 341 5.21 9.71 -11.45
CA ASP A 341 6.28 8.93 -12.11
C ASP A 341 5.80 7.52 -12.49
N GLY A 342 4.82 7.42 -13.38
CA GLY A 342 4.22 6.13 -13.75
C GLY A 342 5.22 5.07 -14.20
N LYS A 343 6.29 5.46 -14.91
CA LYS A 343 7.36 4.53 -15.32
C LYS A 343 8.12 3.96 -14.12
N ALA A 344 8.41 4.79 -13.11
CA ALA A 344 9.04 4.34 -11.88
C ALA A 344 8.11 3.42 -11.08
N LEU A 345 6.81 3.72 -11.04
CA LEU A 345 5.82 2.86 -10.39
C LEU A 345 5.77 1.48 -11.03
N LYS A 346 5.89 1.38 -12.37
CA LYS A 346 6.01 0.10 -13.05
C LYS A 346 7.29 -0.66 -12.67
N CYS A 347 8.40 0.05 -12.44
CA CYS A 347 9.63 -0.57 -11.93
C CYS A 347 9.42 -1.08 -10.50
N CYS A 348 8.75 -0.29 -9.63
CA CYS A 348 8.43 -0.70 -8.25
C CYS A 348 7.54 -1.97 -8.23
N ASP A 349 6.49 -2.03 -9.06
CA ASP A 349 5.62 -3.20 -9.18
C ASP A 349 6.40 -4.46 -9.60
N ARG A 350 7.20 -4.35 -10.67
CA ARG A 350 8.04 -5.46 -11.16
C ARG A 350 9.07 -5.90 -10.13
N LEU A 351 9.71 -4.95 -9.44
CA LEU A 351 10.67 -5.25 -8.37
C LEU A 351 9.98 -5.97 -7.21
N ALA A 352 8.79 -5.53 -6.79
CA ALA A 352 8.02 -6.19 -5.74
C ALA A 352 7.68 -7.63 -6.14
N ALA A 353 7.20 -7.86 -7.37
CA ALA A 353 6.93 -9.21 -7.88
C ALA A 353 8.17 -10.11 -7.94
N LEU A 354 9.34 -9.56 -8.30
CA LEU A 354 10.62 -10.30 -8.29
C LEU A 354 11.03 -10.67 -6.88
N ILE A 355 10.92 -9.75 -5.93
CA ILE A 355 11.26 -9.99 -4.52
C ILE A 355 10.32 -11.02 -3.92
N GLU A 356 9.03 -10.96 -4.20
CA GLU A 356 8.05 -11.97 -3.80
C GLU A 356 8.47 -13.39 -4.21
N ALA A 357 8.88 -13.56 -5.46
CA ALA A 357 9.35 -14.84 -5.97
C ALA A 357 10.73 -15.20 -5.40
N GLY A 358 11.66 -14.25 -5.35
CA GLY A 358 13.01 -14.42 -4.81
C GLY A 358 13.02 -14.88 -3.36
N LEU A 359 12.24 -14.24 -2.49
CA LEU A 359 12.08 -14.66 -1.09
C LEU A 359 11.56 -16.10 -0.99
N SER A 360 10.54 -16.45 -1.78
CA SER A 360 10.02 -17.82 -1.78
C SER A 360 11.07 -18.84 -2.19
N ILE A 361 11.89 -18.53 -3.19
CA ILE A 361 12.97 -19.40 -3.64
C ILE A 361 14.08 -19.50 -2.60
N SER A 362 14.47 -18.40 -1.93
CA SER A 362 15.45 -18.43 -0.84
C SER A 362 14.98 -19.27 0.36
N TYR A 363 13.67 -19.34 0.59
CA TYR A 363 13.07 -20.19 1.62
C TYR A 363 12.83 -21.64 1.16
N GLY A 364 13.33 -22.02 -0.02
CA GLY A 364 13.33 -23.40 -0.50
C GLY A 364 12.12 -23.81 -1.36
N VAL A 365 11.25 -22.88 -1.76
CA VAL A 365 10.16 -23.18 -2.69
C VAL A 365 10.72 -23.31 -4.10
N GLN A 366 10.62 -24.51 -4.70
CA GLN A 366 11.31 -24.85 -5.95
C GLN A 366 10.34 -25.30 -7.07
N THR A 367 9.08 -24.83 -7.07
CA THR A 367 8.11 -25.19 -8.11
C THR A 367 8.54 -24.70 -9.49
N THR A 368 8.20 -25.45 -10.54
CA THR A 368 8.52 -25.08 -11.92
C THR A 368 7.83 -23.76 -12.31
N GLU A 369 6.56 -23.61 -11.91
CA GLU A 369 5.75 -22.44 -12.21
C GLU A 369 6.33 -21.17 -11.57
N LEU A 370 6.85 -21.26 -10.33
CA LEU A 370 7.49 -20.14 -9.65
C LEU A 370 8.78 -19.72 -10.38
N LYS A 371 9.60 -20.69 -10.77
CA LYS A 371 10.86 -20.43 -11.48
C LYS A 371 10.63 -19.83 -12.87
N GLU A 372 9.64 -20.33 -13.60
CA GLU A 372 9.29 -19.80 -14.92
C GLU A 372 8.71 -18.39 -14.81
N GLY A 373 7.77 -18.16 -13.89
CA GLY A 373 7.19 -16.85 -13.63
C GLY A 373 8.25 -15.84 -13.19
N PHE A 374 9.19 -16.25 -12.32
CA PHE A 374 10.35 -15.44 -11.94
C PHE A 374 11.17 -15.03 -13.17
N LYS A 375 11.57 -16.00 -14.03
CA LYS A 375 12.36 -15.73 -15.24
C LYS A 375 11.65 -14.74 -16.19
N GLN A 376 10.35 -14.91 -16.37
CA GLN A 376 9.55 -14.01 -17.23
C GLN A 376 9.48 -12.59 -16.64
N THR A 377 9.26 -12.47 -15.32
CA THR A 377 9.22 -11.18 -14.64
C THR A 377 10.60 -10.50 -14.68
N TYR A 378 11.68 -11.24 -14.42
CA TYR A 378 13.05 -10.74 -14.48
C TYR A 378 13.40 -10.23 -15.89
N LYS A 379 13.05 -10.99 -16.95
CA LYS A 379 13.28 -10.55 -18.33
C LYS A 379 12.62 -9.19 -18.63
N LYS A 380 11.36 -9.02 -18.21
CA LYS A 380 10.64 -7.74 -18.38
C LYS A 380 11.22 -6.62 -17.52
N PHE A 381 11.72 -6.96 -16.34
CA PHE A 381 12.29 -5.98 -15.41
C PHE A 381 13.59 -5.39 -15.98
N VAL A 382 14.50 -6.22 -16.49
CA VAL A 382 15.80 -5.76 -17.02
C VAL A 382 15.71 -5.01 -18.36
N GLU A 383 14.57 -5.03 -19.04
CA GLU A 383 14.34 -4.24 -20.25
C GLU A 383 14.34 -2.72 -19.99
N SER A 384 13.88 -2.29 -18.81
CA SER A 384 13.83 -0.88 -18.41
C SER A 384 13.94 -0.74 -16.88
N PRO A 385 15.11 -1.02 -16.30
CA PRO A 385 15.29 -1.07 -14.86
C PRO A 385 15.62 0.31 -14.24
N THR A 386 15.79 1.36 -15.04
CA THR A 386 16.22 2.69 -14.59
C THR A 386 15.15 3.73 -14.89
N CYS A 387 14.86 4.59 -13.93
CA CYS A 387 13.95 5.72 -14.10
C CYS A 387 14.47 6.94 -13.33
N GLU A 388 14.50 8.13 -13.97
CA GLU A 388 14.97 9.39 -13.39
C GLU A 388 16.35 9.28 -12.70
N GLY A 389 17.25 8.45 -13.24
CA GLY A 389 18.58 8.20 -12.68
C GLY A 389 18.61 7.16 -11.55
N VAL A 390 17.47 6.66 -11.07
CA VAL A 390 17.40 5.59 -10.07
C VAL A 390 17.50 4.23 -10.75
N ASP A 391 18.45 3.41 -10.32
CA ASP A 391 18.67 2.05 -10.81
C ASP A 391 18.01 1.01 -9.89
N PHE A 392 16.83 0.54 -10.29
CA PHE A 392 16.11 -0.51 -9.59
C PHE A 392 16.80 -1.88 -9.69
N LYS A 393 17.63 -2.08 -10.75
CA LYS A 393 18.40 -3.32 -10.87
C LYS A 393 19.46 -3.42 -9.80
N ALA A 394 20.10 -2.32 -9.41
CA ALA A 394 21.04 -2.31 -8.30
C ALA A 394 20.38 -2.77 -6.98
N VAL A 395 19.13 -2.37 -6.73
CA VAL A 395 18.37 -2.85 -5.55
C VAL A 395 18.14 -4.36 -5.63
N TRP A 396 17.74 -4.86 -6.80
CA TRP A 396 17.57 -6.28 -7.01
C TRP A 396 18.89 -7.07 -6.85
N ASP A 397 19.99 -6.58 -7.42
CA ASP A 397 21.30 -7.25 -7.36
C ASP A 397 21.79 -7.36 -5.90
N THR A 398 21.65 -6.27 -5.12
CA THR A 398 21.96 -6.28 -3.68
C THR A 398 21.08 -7.25 -2.90
N PHE A 399 19.79 -7.30 -3.20
CA PHE A 399 18.84 -8.26 -2.62
C PHE A 399 19.22 -9.70 -2.98
N LYS A 400 19.51 -9.96 -4.26
CA LYS A 400 19.93 -11.26 -4.76
C LYS A 400 21.18 -11.78 -4.03
N GLU A 401 22.18 -10.92 -3.87
CA GLU A 401 23.42 -11.22 -3.17
C GLU A 401 23.15 -11.54 -1.69
N HIS A 402 22.37 -10.71 -1.00
CA HIS A 402 22.04 -10.87 0.41
C HIS A 402 21.35 -12.20 0.72
N PHE A 403 20.48 -12.68 -0.17
CA PHE A 403 19.76 -13.95 0.00
C PHE A 403 20.43 -15.14 -0.71
N GLY A 404 21.62 -14.97 -1.30
CA GLY A 404 22.38 -16.04 -1.96
C GLY A 404 21.61 -16.68 -3.12
N LEU A 405 20.87 -15.90 -3.88
CA LEU A 405 20.09 -16.40 -5.01
C LEU A 405 20.99 -16.62 -6.23
N GLU A 406 21.14 -17.87 -6.66
CA GLU A 406 21.88 -18.25 -7.87
C GLU A 406 20.91 -18.38 -9.06
N PHE A 407 20.94 -17.40 -9.97
CA PHE A 407 20.15 -17.40 -11.23
C PHE A 407 20.94 -16.78 -12.37
#